data_4dc246547d4e6ecd8e1271dd80e4b165
#
_entry.id   4dc246547d4e6ecd8e1271dd80e4b165
#
_cell.length_a   1.000
_cell.length_b   1.000
_cell.length_c   1.000
_cell.angle_alpha   90.00
_cell.angle_beta   90.00
_cell.angle_gamma   90.00
#
_symmetry.space_group_name_H-M   'P 1'
#
loop_
_entity.id
_entity.type
_entity.pdbx_description
1 polymer ?
#
loop_
_entity_poly.entity_id
_entity_poly.type
_entity_poly.pdbx_seq_one_letter_code
_entity_poly.pdbx_strand_id
1 'polypeptide(L)'
;MRILLLLLLSPGFLLAQTKKAIDRKKSTITYSMNHLLHAWDGTSADLNGAVQLKADGSIEKVAIVSKVSAFDSKSSNRDAHLLEVVEALKFPNISFYSTSITAAKDGTLDVKGVLQFHGVNKETAFKATTKNLNGTTQVTGNFIFLLEDFKIERPSFMLKPVDNEVKVKFDVFY
;
A
#
# COMPACT_ATOMS: atom_id res chain seq x y z
N MET A 1 -50.35 31.84 -31.31
CA MET A 1 -49.98 30.43 -31.08
C MET A 1 -48.67 30.46 -30.25
N ARG A 2 -48.77 30.30 -28.92
CA ARG A 2 -47.59 30.32 -28.02
C ARG A 2 -47.09 28.89 -27.84
N ILE A 3 -45.89 28.57 -28.34
CA ILE A 3 -45.24 27.30 -28.18
C ILE A 3 -44.55 27.33 -26.78
N LEU A 4 -45.04 26.51 -25.84
CA LEU A 4 -44.47 26.28 -24.51
C LEU A 4 -43.36 25.27 -24.66
N LEU A 5 -42.10 25.73 -24.60
CA LEU A 5 -40.92 24.87 -24.64
C LEU A 5 -40.72 24.24 -23.23
N LEU A 6 -41.11 23.00 -23.09
CA LEU A 6 -40.91 22.21 -21.82
C LEU A 6 -39.44 21.80 -21.78
N LEU A 7 -38.65 22.44 -20.93
CA LEU A 7 -37.27 22.04 -20.63
C LEU A 7 -37.30 20.82 -19.75
N LEU A 8 -37.04 19.64 -20.29
CA LEU A 8 -36.86 18.39 -19.51
C LEU A 8 -35.50 18.47 -18.82
N LEU A 9 -35.52 18.86 -17.54
CA LEU A 9 -34.40 18.67 -16.62
C LEU A 9 -34.28 17.17 -16.33
N SER A 10 -33.36 16.47 -17.00
CA SER A 10 -32.97 15.12 -16.60
C SER A 10 -32.16 15.20 -15.29
N PRO A 11 -32.57 14.52 -14.19
CA PRO A 11 -31.76 14.46 -12.98
C PRO A 11 -30.51 13.62 -13.30
N GLY A 12 -29.38 14.28 -13.40
CA GLY A 12 -28.08 13.60 -13.45
C GLY A 12 -27.90 12.84 -12.13
N PHE A 13 -27.93 11.50 -12.16
CA PHE A 13 -27.54 10.67 -11.02
C PHE A 13 -26.05 10.90 -10.77
N LEU A 14 -25.73 11.74 -9.80
CA LEU A 14 -24.41 11.81 -9.20
C LEU A 14 -24.18 10.46 -8.50
N LEU A 15 -23.41 9.57 -9.14
CA LEU A 15 -22.93 8.35 -8.51
C LEU A 15 -22.03 8.74 -7.35
N ALA A 16 -22.55 8.67 -6.14
CA ALA A 16 -21.82 9.04 -4.93
C ALA A 16 -20.67 8.05 -4.70
N GLN A 17 -19.44 8.51 -4.89
CA GLN A 17 -18.25 7.76 -4.49
C GLN A 17 -18.11 7.81 -2.98
N THR A 18 -17.95 6.66 -2.34
CA THR A 18 -17.79 6.57 -0.88
C THR A 18 -16.32 6.41 -0.53
N LYS A 19 -15.79 7.29 0.31
CA LYS A 19 -14.43 7.21 0.84
C LYS A 19 -14.46 6.64 2.25
N LYS A 20 -13.72 5.56 2.51
CA LYS A 20 -13.55 4.95 3.83
C LYS A 20 -12.10 5.07 4.27
N ALA A 21 -11.90 5.48 5.52
CA ALA A 21 -10.58 5.48 6.13
C ALA A 21 -10.13 4.04 6.45
N ILE A 22 -8.82 3.82 6.43
CA ILE A 22 -8.22 2.56 6.89
C ILE A 22 -8.36 2.45 8.42
N ASP A 23 -8.75 1.27 8.91
CA ASP A 23 -8.73 0.95 10.33
C ASP A 23 -7.27 0.75 10.79
N ARG A 24 -6.69 1.80 11.37
CA ARG A 24 -5.30 1.82 11.83
C ARG A 24 -5.01 0.82 12.95
N LYS A 25 -6.03 0.41 13.72
CA LYS A 25 -5.82 -0.53 14.84
C LYS A 25 -5.71 -1.98 14.38
N LYS A 26 -6.27 -2.29 13.22
CA LYS A 26 -6.29 -3.65 12.68
C LYS A 26 -5.31 -3.84 11.52
N SER A 27 -4.93 -2.75 10.83
CA SER A 27 -4.13 -2.85 9.62
C SER A 27 -2.64 -2.92 9.93
N THR A 28 -1.95 -3.77 9.19
CA THR A 28 -0.50 -3.95 9.31
C THR A 28 0.17 -4.10 7.94
N ILE A 29 1.44 -3.73 7.89
CA ILE A 29 2.33 -4.03 6.78
C ILE A 29 3.64 -4.58 7.33
N THR A 30 4.13 -5.66 6.73
CA THR A 30 5.36 -6.35 7.13
C THR A 30 6.30 -6.42 5.94
N TYR A 31 7.53 -5.99 6.11
CA TYR A 31 8.61 -6.32 5.20
C TYR A 31 9.38 -7.53 5.70
N SER A 32 9.85 -8.36 4.78
CA SER A 32 10.78 -9.46 5.05
C SER A 32 12.03 -9.26 4.24
N MET A 33 13.17 -9.38 4.88
CA MET A 33 14.48 -9.31 4.27
C MET A 33 15.32 -10.52 4.64
N ASN A 34 16.32 -10.80 3.81
CA ASN A 34 17.18 -11.93 3.96
C ASN A 34 18.66 -11.55 3.84
N HIS A 35 19.47 -12.20 4.63
CA HIS A 35 20.92 -12.20 4.53
C HIS A 35 21.41 -13.64 4.62
N LEU A 36 22.59 -13.94 4.10
CA LEU A 36 23.15 -15.30 4.08
C LEU A 36 23.03 -16.06 5.40
N LEU A 37 23.14 -15.37 6.53
CA LEU A 37 23.15 -15.99 7.85
C LEU A 37 21.79 -16.00 8.56
N HIS A 38 20.87 -15.13 8.19
CA HIS A 38 19.57 -15.00 8.84
C HIS A 38 18.58 -14.18 8.02
N ALA A 39 17.30 -14.46 8.26
CA ALA A 39 16.19 -13.66 7.78
C ALA A 39 15.54 -12.90 8.94
N TRP A 40 14.82 -11.80 8.62
CA TRP A 40 14.05 -11.05 9.59
C TRP A 40 12.86 -10.36 8.95
N ASP A 41 11.90 -10.03 9.79
CA ASP A 41 10.73 -9.24 9.43
C ASP A 41 10.72 -7.94 10.23
N GLY A 42 10.12 -6.89 9.66
CA GLY A 42 9.77 -5.68 10.39
C GLY A 42 8.32 -5.31 10.08
N THR A 43 7.53 -5.07 11.11
CA THR A 43 6.09 -4.80 10.97
C THR A 43 5.74 -3.40 11.45
N SER A 44 4.96 -2.69 10.66
CA SER A 44 4.33 -1.43 11.04
C SER A 44 2.82 -1.63 11.23
N ALA A 45 2.28 -1.11 12.32
CA ALA A 45 0.86 -0.93 12.58
C ALA A 45 0.42 0.55 12.47
N ASP A 46 1.30 1.43 11.98
CA ASP A 46 0.99 2.85 11.76
C ASP A 46 0.68 3.12 10.27
N LEU A 47 -0.39 2.51 9.78
CA LEU A 47 -0.90 2.76 8.43
C LEU A 47 -1.93 3.87 8.44
N ASN A 48 -1.73 4.87 7.59
CA ASN A 48 -2.72 5.90 7.31
C ASN A 48 -3.16 5.81 5.86
N GLY A 49 -4.41 6.14 5.59
CA GLY A 49 -4.89 6.12 4.22
C GLY A 49 -6.39 5.98 4.09
N ALA A 50 -6.81 5.77 2.85
CA ALA A 50 -8.22 5.60 2.54
C ALA A 50 -8.43 4.74 1.30
N VAL A 51 -9.59 4.12 1.26
CA VAL A 51 -10.14 3.38 0.13
C VAL A 51 -11.30 4.18 -0.43
N GLN A 52 -11.33 4.39 -1.74
CA GLN A 52 -12.44 4.94 -2.46
C GLN A 52 -13.23 3.81 -3.10
N LEU A 53 -14.53 3.78 -2.87
CA LEU A 53 -15.44 2.77 -3.39
C LEU A 53 -16.30 3.35 -4.52
N LYS A 54 -16.60 2.53 -5.51
CA LYS A 54 -17.63 2.79 -6.50
C LYS A 54 -19.02 2.65 -5.88
N ALA A 55 -20.05 3.03 -6.63
CA ALA A 55 -21.44 2.91 -6.21
C ALA A 55 -21.87 1.44 -5.95
N ASP A 56 -21.26 0.47 -6.62
CA ASP A 56 -21.48 -0.97 -6.41
C ASP A 56 -20.73 -1.57 -5.21
N GLY A 57 -19.97 -0.73 -4.47
CA GLY A 57 -19.18 -1.14 -3.32
C GLY A 57 -17.81 -1.72 -3.67
N SER A 58 -17.46 -1.87 -4.94
CA SER A 58 -16.13 -2.33 -5.36
C SER A 58 -15.06 -1.26 -5.11
N ILE A 59 -13.82 -1.68 -4.88
CA ILE A 59 -12.70 -0.77 -4.65
C ILE A 59 -12.35 -0.07 -5.98
N GLU A 60 -12.35 1.25 -5.99
CA GLU A 60 -11.95 2.05 -7.13
C GLU A 60 -10.50 2.49 -7.02
N LYS A 61 -10.13 3.03 -5.83
CA LYS A 61 -8.79 3.54 -5.55
C LYS A 61 -8.38 3.26 -4.12
N VAL A 62 -7.07 3.19 -3.91
CA VAL A 62 -6.48 3.11 -2.58
C VAL A 62 -5.26 4.03 -2.51
N ALA A 63 -5.09 4.70 -1.37
CA ALA A 63 -3.88 5.43 -1.02
C ALA A 63 -3.52 5.10 0.42
N ILE A 64 -2.28 4.63 0.63
CA ILE A 64 -1.76 4.22 1.94
C ILE A 64 -0.39 4.85 2.14
N VAL A 65 -0.11 5.25 3.37
CA VAL A 65 1.19 5.72 3.81
C VAL A 65 1.53 5.14 5.18
N SER A 66 2.80 4.80 5.37
CA SER A 66 3.38 4.43 6.66
C SER A 66 4.67 5.20 6.88
N LYS A 67 4.97 5.55 8.13
CA LYS A 67 6.30 6.09 8.48
C LYS A 67 7.32 4.96 8.46
N VAL A 68 8.51 5.22 7.93
CA VAL A 68 9.61 4.25 7.99
C VAL A 68 10.00 3.94 9.44
N SER A 69 9.93 4.94 10.31
CA SER A 69 10.23 4.80 11.76
C SER A 69 9.19 3.98 12.55
N ALA A 70 8.08 3.61 11.92
CA ALA A 70 7.04 2.80 12.58
C ALA A 70 7.25 1.28 12.39
N PHE A 71 8.24 0.87 11.62
CA PHE A 71 8.57 -0.54 11.46
C PHE A 71 9.40 -1.04 12.64
N ASP A 72 8.94 -2.11 13.27
CA ASP A 72 9.56 -2.80 14.40
C ASP A 72 10.01 -4.20 13.98
N SER A 73 11.30 -4.42 13.93
CA SER A 73 11.91 -5.72 13.61
C SER A 73 12.27 -6.53 14.86
N LYS A 74 11.87 -6.08 16.05
CA LYS A 74 12.24 -6.64 17.35
C LYS A 74 13.75 -6.55 17.65
N SER A 75 14.44 -5.64 16.99
CA SER A 75 15.85 -5.35 17.20
C SER A 75 16.08 -3.85 17.03
N SER A 76 16.24 -3.12 18.12
CA SER A 76 16.43 -1.67 18.11
C SER A 76 17.65 -1.22 17.29
N ASN A 77 18.73 -2.01 17.30
CA ASN A 77 19.92 -1.71 16.48
C ASN A 77 19.60 -1.84 14.97
N ARG A 78 18.82 -2.85 14.58
CA ARG A 78 18.42 -3.03 13.19
C ARG A 78 17.47 -1.92 12.75
N ASP A 79 16.53 -1.55 13.62
CA ASP A 79 15.57 -0.50 13.34
C ASP A 79 16.27 0.86 13.22
N ALA A 80 17.22 1.18 14.09
CA ALA A 80 18.05 2.38 13.98
C ALA A 80 18.85 2.39 12.66
N HIS A 81 19.49 1.27 12.33
CA HIS A 81 20.25 1.16 11.08
C HIS A 81 19.36 1.25 9.83
N LEU A 82 18.15 0.71 9.86
CA LEU A 82 17.17 0.91 8.80
C LEU A 82 16.94 2.40 8.52
N LEU A 83 16.73 3.21 9.57
CA LEU A 83 16.47 4.64 9.42
C LEU A 83 17.65 5.39 8.78
N GLU A 84 18.87 4.96 9.07
CA GLU A 84 20.09 5.52 8.47
C GLU A 84 20.17 5.14 6.98
N VAL A 85 20.05 3.85 6.65
CA VAL A 85 20.19 3.32 5.29
C VAL A 85 19.15 3.92 4.33
N VAL A 86 17.94 4.15 4.79
CA VAL A 86 16.87 4.74 3.95
C VAL A 86 16.76 6.26 4.11
N GLU A 87 17.74 6.90 4.73
CA GLU A 87 17.76 8.36 4.94
C GLU A 87 16.40 8.87 5.50
N ALA A 88 15.88 8.23 6.57
CA ALA A 88 14.52 8.46 7.07
C ALA A 88 14.24 9.91 7.51
N LEU A 89 15.29 10.70 7.84
CA LEU A 89 15.14 12.13 8.12
C LEU A 89 14.73 12.91 6.86
N LYS A 90 15.19 12.49 5.69
CA LYS A 90 14.92 13.11 4.41
C LYS A 90 13.69 12.47 3.73
N PHE A 91 13.53 11.16 3.87
CA PHE A 91 12.47 10.36 3.28
C PHE A 91 11.69 9.60 4.35
N PRO A 92 10.90 10.29 5.20
CA PRO A 92 10.30 9.68 6.40
C PRO A 92 9.18 8.68 6.10
N ASN A 93 8.67 8.64 4.89
CA ASN A 93 7.47 7.87 4.55
C ASN A 93 7.72 6.90 3.39
N ILE A 94 7.02 5.77 3.45
CA ILE A 94 6.73 4.91 2.30
C ILE A 94 5.25 5.01 1.99
N SER A 95 4.88 5.16 0.72
CA SER A 95 3.48 5.29 0.32
C SER A 95 3.18 4.53 -0.96
N PHE A 96 1.94 4.07 -1.07
CA PHE A 96 1.39 3.45 -2.27
C PHE A 96 0.07 4.13 -2.64
N TYR A 97 -0.11 4.40 -3.92
CA TYR A 97 -1.39 4.81 -4.47
C TYR A 97 -1.70 4.02 -5.75
N SER A 98 -2.91 3.48 -5.81
CA SER A 98 -3.35 2.71 -6.97
C SER A 98 -3.65 3.59 -8.17
N THR A 99 -3.29 3.12 -9.36
CA THR A 99 -3.68 3.70 -10.66
C THR A 99 -4.80 2.90 -11.31
N SER A 100 -4.89 1.60 -11.01
CA SER A 100 -5.94 0.70 -11.48
C SER A 100 -6.17 -0.43 -10.50
N ILE A 101 -7.44 -0.76 -10.26
CA ILE A 101 -7.87 -1.94 -9.50
C ILE A 101 -8.98 -2.62 -10.29
N THR A 102 -8.76 -3.87 -10.68
CA THR A 102 -9.72 -4.66 -11.47
C THR A 102 -9.93 -6.03 -10.84
N ALA A 103 -11.17 -6.50 -10.82
CA ALA A 103 -11.48 -7.85 -10.39
C ALA A 103 -10.98 -8.85 -11.45
N ALA A 104 -10.21 -9.84 -11.02
CA ALA A 104 -9.76 -10.95 -11.84
C ALA A 104 -10.81 -12.08 -11.86
N LYS A 105 -10.70 -12.99 -12.84
CA LYS A 105 -11.63 -14.11 -13.00
C LYS A 105 -11.60 -15.11 -11.82
N ASP A 106 -10.50 -15.16 -11.10
CA ASP A 106 -10.29 -16.03 -9.92
C ASP A 106 -10.81 -15.42 -8.62
N GLY A 107 -11.50 -14.26 -8.68
CA GLY A 107 -12.05 -13.56 -7.50
C GLY A 107 -10.99 -12.70 -6.76
N THR A 108 -9.76 -12.64 -7.24
CA THR A 108 -8.75 -11.72 -6.72
C THR A 108 -8.89 -10.33 -7.35
N LEU A 109 -8.12 -9.38 -6.83
CA LEU A 109 -7.95 -8.05 -7.42
C LEU A 109 -6.58 -7.96 -8.08
N ASP A 110 -6.54 -7.57 -9.34
CA ASP A 110 -5.31 -7.11 -9.99
C ASP A 110 -5.15 -5.63 -9.68
N VAL A 111 -4.11 -5.31 -8.91
CA VAL A 111 -3.81 -3.96 -8.44
C VAL A 111 -2.56 -3.45 -9.15
N LYS A 112 -2.67 -2.27 -9.78
CA LYS A 112 -1.54 -1.52 -10.30
C LYS A 112 -1.48 -0.17 -9.60
N GLY A 113 -0.28 0.33 -9.36
CA GLY A 113 -0.11 1.61 -8.69
C GLY A 113 1.35 2.05 -8.68
N VAL A 114 1.61 3.07 -7.89
CA VAL A 114 2.93 3.62 -7.71
C VAL A 114 3.34 3.47 -6.26
N LEU A 115 4.46 2.80 -6.03
CA LEU A 115 5.15 2.77 -4.76
C LEU A 115 6.13 3.93 -4.73
N GLN A 116 5.99 4.80 -3.74
CA GLN A 116 6.90 5.91 -3.50
C GLN A 116 7.73 5.62 -2.25
N PHE A 117 9.03 5.54 -2.41
CA PHE A 117 9.95 5.27 -1.33
C PHE A 117 11.31 5.93 -1.64
N HIS A 118 12.02 6.40 -0.63
CA HIS A 118 13.35 7.02 -0.75
C HIS A 118 13.43 8.08 -1.87
N GLY A 119 12.37 8.89 -2.03
CA GLY A 119 12.28 9.92 -3.06
C GLY A 119 12.11 9.41 -4.50
N VAL A 120 11.91 8.11 -4.71
CA VAL A 120 11.72 7.48 -6.01
C VAL A 120 10.29 6.94 -6.14
N ASN A 121 9.71 7.09 -7.32
CA ASN A 121 8.40 6.53 -7.69
C ASN A 121 8.62 5.33 -8.62
N LYS A 122 8.05 4.17 -8.27
CA LYS A 122 8.11 2.96 -9.09
C LYS A 122 6.72 2.40 -9.33
N GLU A 123 6.42 2.09 -10.58
CA GLU A 123 5.22 1.32 -10.92
C GLU A 123 5.33 -0.07 -10.28
N THR A 124 4.25 -0.48 -9.63
CA THR A 124 4.16 -1.74 -8.91
C THR A 124 2.83 -2.40 -9.21
N ALA A 125 2.83 -3.70 -9.46
CA ALA A 125 1.63 -4.48 -9.70
C ALA A 125 1.64 -5.74 -8.83
N PHE A 126 0.48 -6.07 -8.27
CA PHE A 126 0.31 -7.26 -7.43
C PHE A 126 -1.14 -7.73 -7.41
N LYS A 127 -1.36 -8.93 -6.90
CA LYS A 127 -2.69 -9.45 -6.60
C LYS A 127 -3.05 -9.23 -5.14
N ALA A 128 -4.32 -8.92 -4.89
CA ALA A 128 -4.88 -8.83 -3.55
C ALA A 128 -6.16 -9.65 -3.44
N THR A 129 -6.48 -10.09 -2.24
CA THR A 129 -7.75 -10.76 -1.92
C THR A 129 -8.56 -9.92 -0.96
N THR A 130 -9.88 -9.97 -1.11
CA THR A 130 -10.81 -9.28 -0.20
C THR A 130 -11.65 -10.29 0.55
N LYS A 131 -11.92 -10.00 1.83
CA LYS A 131 -12.83 -10.78 2.67
C LYS A 131 -13.70 -9.83 3.47
N ASN A 132 -15.03 -10.04 3.44
CA ASN A 132 -15.94 -9.30 4.31
C ASN A 132 -16.01 -10.01 5.68
N LEU A 133 -15.74 -9.26 6.74
CA LEU A 133 -15.78 -9.74 8.12
C LEU A 133 -16.75 -8.87 8.92
N ASN A 134 -18.03 -9.26 8.93
CA ASN A 134 -19.08 -8.59 9.71
C ASN A 134 -19.14 -7.06 9.48
N GLY A 135 -19.12 -6.64 8.20
CA GLY A 135 -19.22 -5.23 7.82
C GLY A 135 -17.89 -4.47 7.72
N THR A 136 -16.78 -5.10 8.08
CA THR A 136 -15.41 -4.62 7.82
C THR A 136 -14.83 -5.41 6.66
N THR A 137 -14.22 -4.74 5.70
CA THR A 137 -13.52 -5.41 4.59
C THR A 137 -12.04 -5.54 4.93
N GLN A 138 -11.53 -6.76 4.89
CA GLN A 138 -10.12 -7.09 4.95
C GLN A 138 -9.57 -7.21 3.54
N VAL A 139 -8.42 -6.61 3.27
CA VAL A 139 -7.67 -6.73 2.01
C VAL A 139 -6.28 -7.23 2.31
N THR A 140 -5.90 -8.38 1.78
CA THR A 140 -4.59 -8.98 1.97
C THR A 140 -3.87 -9.16 0.64
N GLY A 141 -2.56 -9.09 0.68
CA GLY A 141 -1.73 -9.34 -0.50
C GLY A 141 -0.25 -9.28 -0.15
N ASN A 142 0.55 -9.52 -1.17
CA ASN A 142 2.00 -9.42 -1.08
C ASN A 142 2.58 -8.96 -2.41
N PHE A 143 3.77 -8.36 -2.36
CA PHE A 143 4.56 -7.99 -3.52
C PHE A 143 6.05 -7.95 -3.15
N ILE A 144 6.90 -7.81 -4.15
CA ILE A 144 8.34 -7.70 -3.98
C ILE A 144 8.79 -6.41 -4.66
N PHE A 145 9.74 -5.72 -4.05
CA PHE A 145 10.48 -4.65 -4.69
C PHE A 145 11.98 -4.79 -4.44
N LEU A 146 12.79 -4.11 -5.23
CA LEU A 146 14.24 -4.13 -5.11
C LEU A 146 14.75 -2.85 -4.44
N LEU A 147 15.67 -2.95 -3.48
CA LEU A 147 16.27 -1.79 -2.83
C LEU A 147 16.96 -0.85 -3.84
N GLU A 148 17.70 -1.44 -4.78
CA GLU A 148 18.42 -0.68 -5.80
C GLU A 148 17.50 0.11 -6.74
N ASP A 149 16.26 -0.36 -6.96
CA ASP A 149 15.23 0.38 -7.71
C ASP A 149 14.88 1.72 -7.05
N PHE A 150 15.04 1.80 -5.74
CA PHE A 150 14.81 3.01 -4.95
C PHE A 150 16.12 3.76 -4.60
N LYS A 151 17.24 3.41 -5.26
CA LYS A 151 18.55 4.01 -5.01
C LYS A 151 19.01 3.84 -3.57
N ILE A 152 18.63 2.76 -2.93
CA ILE A 152 19.06 2.39 -1.59
C ILE A 152 20.25 1.46 -1.72
N GLU A 153 21.38 1.86 -1.15
CA GLU A 153 22.56 1.02 -1.07
C GLU A 153 22.30 -0.16 -0.13
N ARG A 154 22.63 -1.36 -0.58
CA ARG A 154 22.41 -2.57 0.23
C ARG A 154 23.44 -2.62 1.37
N PRO A 155 23.00 -2.57 2.63
CA PRO A 155 23.92 -2.70 3.75
C PRO A 155 24.62 -4.06 3.71
N SER A 156 25.89 -4.06 4.14
CA SER A 156 26.70 -5.29 4.16
C SER A 156 27.00 -5.71 5.61
N PHE A 157 26.94 -7.00 5.84
CA PHE A 157 27.39 -7.61 7.08
C PHE A 157 28.38 -8.75 6.77
N MET A 158 29.53 -8.76 7.41
CA MET A 158 30.63 -9.72 7.15
C MET A 158 30.99 -9.80 5.65
N LEU A 159 31.14 -8.64 4.99
CA LEU A 159 31.48 -8.49 3.57
C LEU A 159 30.45 -9.05 2.58
N LYS A 160 29.25 -9.40 3.05
CA LYS A 160 28.15 -9.84 2.22
C LYS A 160 27.01 -8.83 2.31
N PRO A 161 26.51 -8.32 1.18
CA PRO A 161 25.33 -7.46 1.18
C PRO A 161 24.07 -8.26 1.53
N VAL A 162 23.09 -7.58 2.12
CA VAL A 162 21.72 -8.12 2.23
C VAL A 162 21.14 -8.37 0.84
N ASP A 163 20.13 -9.24 0.76
CA ASP A 163 19.43 -9.48 -0.50
C ASP A 163 18.84 -8.17 -1.03
N ASN A 164 18.78 -8.05 -2.36
CA ASN A 164 18.19 -6.87 -2.99
C ASN A 164 16.65 -6.88 -2.89
N GLU A 165 16.06 -8.07 -2.81
CA GLU A 165 14.62 -8.25 -2.71
C GLU A 165 14.09 -7.94 -1.32
N VAL A 166 13.09 -7.07 -1.26
CA VAL A 166 12.25 -6.84 -0.09
C VAL A 166 10.87 -7.42 -0.36
N LYS A 167 10.49 -8.44 0.39
CA LYS A 167 9.16 -9.03 0.32
C LYS A 167 8.23 -8.24 1.24
N VAL A 168 7.09 -7.81 0.72
CA VAL A 168 6.09 -7.06 1.48
C VAL A 168 4.81 -7.87 1.56
N LYS A 169 4.26 -7.98 2.77
CA LYS A 169 2.94 -8.52 3.04
C LYS A 169 2.11 -7.44 3.74
N PHE A 170 0.85 -7.32 3.36
CA PHE A 170 -0.06 -6.37 4.00
C PHE A 170 -1.37 -7.03 4.37
N ASP A 171 -1.97 -6.51 5.44
CA ASP A 171 -3.29 -6.84 5.94
C ASP A 171 -3.99 -5.52 6.31
N VAL A 172 -4.92 -5.09 5.47
CA VAL A 172 -5.57 -3.78 5.54
C VAL A 172 -7.06 -3.94 5.75
N PHE A 173 -7.60 -3.20 6.71
CA PHE A 173 -9.02 -3.18 7.06
C PHE A 173 -9.63 -1.79 6.81
N TYR A 174 -10.89 -1.76 6.32
CA TYR A 174 -11.67 -0.53 6.17
C TYR A 174 -13.18 -0.75 6.32
#